data_5ad6970e32ecde85305fe248127e5c66
#
_entry.id   5ad6970e32ecde85305fe248127e5c66
#
_cell.length_a   1.000
_cell.length_b   1.000
_cell.length_c   1.000
_cell.angle_alpha   90.00
_cell.angle_beta   90.00
_cell.angle_gamma   90.00
#
_symmetry.space_group_name_H-M   'P 1'
#
loop_
_entity.id
_entity.type
_entity.pdbx_description
1 polymer ?
#
loop_
_entity_poly.entity_id
_entity_poly.type
_entity_poly.pdbx_seq_one_letter_code
_entity_poly.pdbx_strand_id
1 'polypeptide(L)'
;MEKQYDVIIIGAGPGGIFCAYELLDKKKDLKILIVEKGRSIEKRQCPKRITKQCVGCKPCSITTGFAGAGAFSDGKLSLSPDVGGNLPAILGYDETQKLIKESDDIYLKFGADTSVYGLDRQAEIREIRKKAINANLKLVECPIRHLGTEEGYKIYEKLQHHLEKMGAVLHFNTMVEEILVEDGKAVGIKTDKGESFLAKEIVSAVGREGADWFKDKCEEIGIETTPGTVDIGVRVEVRDEVMQFLNENLYEAKLIYHTPTFDDKVRTFCTNPSGEVATEYYEGGLAVVNGHAYKSKDHKTDNTNFAILVSKNFTKPFKTPIEYGKHISQLSNMLCGGRIMVQTFGDFKRGRRTTEERLCRNNLIPTLKDAVPGDLSLVFP
;
A
#
# COMPACT_ATOMS: atom_id res chain seq x y z
N MET A 1 -7.58 -17.42 -34.37
CA MET A 1 -6.12 -17.47 -34.21
C MET A 1 -5.80 -16.97 -32.80
N GLU A 2 -5.19 -17.81 -31.98
CA GLU A 2 -4.72 -17.42 -30.67
C GLU A 2 -3.62 -16.36 -30.82
N LYS A 3 -3.77 -15.25 -30.09
CA LYS A 3 -2.78 -14.17 -30.14
C LYS A 3 -1.57 -14.60 -29.33
N GLN A 4 -0.41 -14.66 -29.96
CA GLN A 4 0.85 -15.04 -29.32
C GLN A 4 1.69 -13.80 -28.96
N TYR A 5 2.14 -13.77 -27.71
CA TYR A 5 3.00 -12.74 -27.14
C TYR A 5 4.36 -13.33 -26.72
N ASP A 6 5.34 -12.47 -26.52
CA ASP A 6 6.59 -12.89 -25.89
C ASP A 6 6.42 -12.94 -24.37
N VAL A 7 5.73 -11.94 -23.80
CA VAL A 7 5.46 -11.85 -22.36
C VAL A 7 4.02 -11.44 -22.10
N ILE A 8 3.36 -12.15 -21.20
CA ILE A 8 2.09 -11.70 -20.59
C ILE A 8 2.34 -11.29 -19.14
N ILE A 9 1.88 -10.11 -18.77
CA ILE A 9 1.94 -9.58 -17.41
C ILE A 9 0.53 -9.50 -16.85
N ILE A 10 0.27 -10.19 -15.75
CA ILE A 10 -1.02 -10.20 -15.06
C ILE A 10 -1.01 -9.14 -13.96
N GLY A 11 -1.74 -8.06 -14.17
CA GLY A 11 -1.83 -6.91 -13.27
C GLY A 11 -1.00 -5.71 -13.72
N ALA A 12 -1.64 -4.56 -13.79
CA ALA A 12 -1.03 -3.25 -14.13
C ALA A 12 -0.77 -2.39 -12.90
N GLY A 13 -0.41 -2.99 -11.76
CA GLY A 13 0.17 -2.30 -10.62
C GLY A 13 1.62 -1.88 -10.87
N PRO A 14 2.29 -1.19 -9.92
CA PRO A 14 3.68 -0.76 -10.10
C PRO A 14 4.61 -1.88 -10.55
N GLY A 15 4.50 -3.09 -9.98
CA GLY A 15 5.32 -4.25 -10.40
C GLY A 15 5.17 -4.59 -11.88
N GLY A 16 3.93 -4.67 -12.38
CA GLY A 16 3.67 -4.96 -13.79
C GLY A 16 4.09 -3.83 -14.72
N ILE A 17 3.86 -2.58 -14.34
CA ILE A 17 4.26 -1.38 -15.10
C ILE A 17 5.77 -1.31 -15.27
N PHE A 18 6.52 -1.43 -14.17
CA PHE A 18 7.99 -1.35 -14.21
C PHE A 18 8.61 -2.55 -14.91
N CYS A 19 8.02 -3.76 -14.76
CA CYS A 19 8.42 -4.93 -15.53
C CYS A 19 8.28 -4.69 -17.04
N ALA A 20 7.13 -4.20 -17.49
CA ALA A 20 6.92 -3.88 -18.90
C ALA A 20 7.85 -2.77 -19.40
N TYR A 21 8.04 -1.73 -18.58
CA TYR A 21 8.94 -0.63 -18.91
C TYR A 21 10.35 -1.12 -19.14
N GLU A 22 10.94 -1.87 -18.22
CA GLU A 22 12.29 -2.39 -18.31
C GLU A 22 12.48 -3.37 -19.48
N LEU A 23 11.52 -4.24 -19.70
CA LEU A 23 11.56 -5.16 -20.82
C LEU A 23 11.59 -4.44 -22.17
N LEU A 24 10.72 -3.44 -22.38
CA LEU A 24 10.64 -2.67 -23.61
C LEU A 24 11.80 -1.70 -23.78
N ASP A 25 12.35 -1.14 -22.69
CA ASP A 25 13.54 -0.29 -22.78
C ASP A 25 14.76 -1.08 -23.23
N LYS A 26 14.92 -2.32 -22.73
CA LYS A 26 16.03 -3.22 -23.11
C LYS A 26 15.82 -3.90 -24.46
N LYS A 27 14.58 -4.20 -24.84
CA LYS A 27 14.27 -4.93 -26.08
C LYS A 27 12.94 -4.45 -26.68
N LYS A 28 13.05 -3.49 -27.59
CA LYS A 28 11.92 -2.74 -28.17
C LYS A 28 10.96 -3.55 -29.05
N ASP A 29 11.38 -4.72 -29.53
CA ASP A 29 10.59 -5.59 -30.41
C ASP A 29 9.77 -6.66 -29.67
N LEU A 30 9.82 -6.68 -28.34
CA LEU A 30 9.02 -7.60 -27.54
C LEU A 30 7.51 -7.31 -27.68
N LYS A 31 6.75 -8.35 -27.93
CA LYS A 31 5.28 -8.30 -27.88
C LYS A 31 4.82 -8.55 -26.45
N ILE A 32 4.44 -7.50 -25.74
CA ILE A 32 4.00 -7.57 -24.37
C ILE A 32 2.49 -7.31 -24.28
N LEU A 33 1.79 -8.20 -23.58
CA LEU A 33 0.40 -8.03 -23.16
C LEU A 33 0.35 -7.78 -21.65
N ILE A 34 -0.31 -6.72 -21.21
CA ILE A 34 -0.64 -6.48 -19.81
C ILE A 34 -2.14 -6.66 -19.65
N VAL A 35 -2.58 -7.59 -18.79
CA VAL A 35 -3.99 -7.82 -18.49
C VAL A 35 -4.32 -7.25 -17.11
N GLU A 36 -5.28 -6.34 -17.06
CA GLU A 36 -5.69 -5.66 -15.84
C GLU A 36 -7.22 -5.76 -15.64
N LYS A 37 -7.64 -6.25 -14.47
CA LYS A 37 -9.07 -6.40 -14.16
C LYS A 37 -9.81 -5.08 -13.98
N GLY A 38 -9.11 -4.00 -13.67
CA GLY A 38 -9.67 -2.66 -13.54
C GLY A 38 -9.53 -1.81 -14.80
N ARG A 39 -9.68 -0.52 -14.62
CA ARG A 39 -9.74 0.46 -15.72
C ARG A 39 -8.39 1.09 -16.01
N SER A 40 -8.27 1.69 -17.22
CA SER A 40 -7.15 2.60 -17.54
C SER A 40 -7.12 3.78 -16.57
N ILE A 41 -5.96 4.43 -16.44
CA ILE A 41 -5.77 5.50 -15.45
C ILE A 41 -6.81 6.61 -15.61
N GLU A 42 -7.11 7.05 -16.83
CA GLU A 42 -8.04 8.15 -17.13
C GLU A 42 -9.49 7.80 -16.75
N LYS A 43 -9.85 6.52 -16.75
CA LYS A 43 -11.20 6.04 -16.42
C LYS A 43 -11.36 5.63 -14.95
N ARG A 44 -10.31 5.74 -14.15
CA ARG A 44 -10.36 5.45 -12.72
C ARG A 44 -10.94 6.63 -11.95
N GLN A 45 -12.19 6.54 -11.59
CA GLN A 45 -12.87 7.55 -10.77
C GLN A 45 -13.63 6.87 -9.64
N CYS A 46 -13.48 7.38 -8.43
CA CYS A 46 -14.23 6.91 -7.27
C CYS A 46 -15.53 7.70 -7.12
N PRO A 47 -16.71 7.08 -7.23
CA PRO A 47 -17.99 7.75 -7.05
C PRO A 47 -18.13 8.44 -5.68
N LYS A 48 -17.49 7.94 -4.64
CA LYS A 48 -17.48 8.53 -3.28
C LYS A 48 -17.05 10.01 -3.30
N ARG A 49 -16.20 10.44 -4.23
CA ARG A 49 -15.80 11.84 -4.36
C ARG A 49 -16.99 12.77 -4.62
N ILE A 50 -18.00 12.27 -5.32
CA ILE A 50 -19.24 13.00 -5.67
C ILE A 50 -20.34 12.67 -4.66
N THR A 51 -20.62 11.38 -4.45
CA THR A 51 -21.75 10.91 -3.63
C THR A 51 -21.51 11.02 -2.12
N LYS A 52 -20.25 11.27 -1.70
CA LYS A 52 -19.78 11.25 -0.30
C LYS A 52 -19.95 9.90 0.40
N GLN A 53 -20.49 8.90 -0.28
CA GLN A 53 -20.68 7.54 0.22
C GLN A 53 -20.07 6.51 -0.71
N CYS A 54 -19.50 5.44 -0.16
CA CYS A 54 -18.98 4.33 -0.95
C CYS A 54 -20.14 3.54 -1.55
N VAL A 55 -20.10 3.32 -2.88
CA VAL A 55 -21.13 2.59 -3.63
C VAL A 55 -20.76 1.11 -3.87
N GLY A 56 -19.67 0.62 -3.31
CA GLY A 56 -19.26 -0.79 -3.41
C GLY A 56 -18.91 -1.24 -4.83
N CYS A 57 -18.13 -0.44 -5.57
CA CYS A 57 -17.71 -0.78 -6.95
C CYS A 57 -17.02 -2.13 -7.01
N LYS A 58 -17.27 -2.89 -8.07
CA LYS A 58 -16.60 -4.17 -8.36
C LYS A 58 -16.01 -4.11 -9.79
N PRO A 59 -14.68 -4.10 -9.93
CA PRO A 59 -13.67 -3.90 -8.88
C PRO A 59 -13.64 -2.47 -8.35
N CYS A 60 -13.03 -2.28 -7.16
CA CYS A 60 -12.88 -0.96 -6.54
C CYS A 60 -11.96 -0.06 -7.37
N SER A 61 -12.45 1.10 -7.79
CA SER A 61 -11.67 2.04 -8.63
C SER A 61 -10.46 2.66 -7.93
N ILE A 62 -10.39 2.61 -6.58
CA ILE A 62 -9.25 3.13 -5.81
C ILE A 62 -8.12 2.13 -5.77
N THR A 63 -8.42 0.83 -5.53
CA THR A 63 -7.40 -0.20 -5.32
C THR A 63 -7.02 -0.93 -6.61
N THR A 64 -7.88 -0.91 -7.65
CA THR A 64 -7.77 -1.76 -8.84
C THR A 64 -7.82 -0.93 -10.13
N GLY A 65 -7.00 -1.30 -11.10
CA GLY A 65 -6.79 -0.60 -12.36
C GLY A 65 -5.34 -0.21 -12.58
N PHE A 66 -5.03 0.48 -13.66
CA PHE A 66 -3.67 0.90 -13.97
C PHE A 66 -3.04 1.68 -12.80
N ALA A 67 -1.81 1.36 -12.44
CA ALA A 67 -1.07 1.78 -11.27
C ALA A 67 -1.57 1.22 -9.91
N GLY A 68 -2.55 0.31 -9.90
CA GLY A 68 -3.03 -0.34 -8.68
C GLY A 68 -3.48 0.66 -7.60
N ALA A 69 -3.29 0.33 -6.34
CA ALA A 69 -3.57 1.24 -5.22
C ALA A 69 -2.64 2.47 -5.20
N GLY A 70 -1.47 2.41 -5.86
CA GLY A 70 -0.48 3.48 -5.93
C GLY A 70 -1.01 4.76 -6.60
N ALA A 71 -1.95 4.64 -7.55
CA ALA A 71 -2.51 5.79 -8.28
C ALA A 71 -3.25 6.81 -7.40
N PHE A 72 -3.75 6.37 -6.25
CA PHE A 72 -4.55 7.20 -5.34
C PHE A 72 -3.97 7.25 -3.91
N SER A 73 -2.76 6.73 -3.72
CA SER A 73 -2.01 6.91 -2.49
C SER A 73 -1.38 8.31 -2.44
N ASP A 74 -0.83 8.68 -1.29
CA ASP A 74 -0.03 9.91 -1.17
C ASP A 74 1.31 9.85 -1.92
N GLY A 75 1.67 8.70 -2.49
CA GLY A 75 2.82 8.54 -3.38
C GLY A 75 4.16 8.76 -2.67
N LYS A 76 4.36 8.08 -1.54
CA LYS A 76 5.67 8.06 -0.87
C LYS A 76 6.56 6.99 -1.46
N LEU A 77 7.71 7.39 -1.98
CA LEU A 77 8.78 6.49 -2.39
C LEU A 77 9.82 6.41 -1.28
N SER A 78 9.96 5.25 -0.68
CA SER A 78 10.99 4.94 0.32
C SER A 78 12.29 4.60 -0.40
N LEU A 79 13.33 5.42 -0.25
CA LEU A 79 14.59 5.29 -0.99
C LEU A 79 15.67 4.56 -0.17
N SER A 80 15.26 3.54 0.59
CA SER A 80 16.18 2.76 1.44
C SER A 80 15.83 1.27 1.38
N PRO A 81 16.82 0.38 1.27
CA PRO A 81 16.64 -1.07 1.38
C PRO A 81 16.13 -1.53 2.75
N ASP A 82 16.29 -0.71 3.80
CA ASP A 82 15.83 -1.03 5.16
C ASP A 82 14.31 -0.94 5.33
N VAL A 83 13.58 -0.50 4.28
CA VAL A 83 12.14 -0.28 4.31
C VAL A 83 11.46 -0.99 3.15
N GLY A 84 10.51 -1.86 3.48
CA GLY A 84 9.67 -2.57 2.52
C GLY A 84 10.25 -3.90 2.06
N GLY A 85 9.53 -4.99 2.32
CA GLY A 85 9.86 -6.33 1.85
C GLY A 85 11.18 -6.92 2.34
N ASN A 86 11.56 -8.04 1.73
CA ASN A 86 12.77 -8.79 2.06
C ASN A 86 13.78 -8.84 0.90
N LEU A 87 13.72 -7.89 -0.02
CA LEU A 87 14.56 -7.88 -1.21
C LEU A 87 16.07 -7.90 -0.89
N PRO A 88 16.56 -7.18 0.16
CA PRO A 88 17.96 -7.26 0.56
C PRO A 88 18.43 -8.66 0.98
N ALA A 89 17.54 -9.49 1.52
CA ALA A 89 17.86 -10.87 1.88
C ALA A 89 17.99 -11.79 0.66
N ILE A 90 17.40 -11.41 -0.47
CA ILE A 90 17.41 -12.19 -1.73
C ILE A 90 18.55 -11.73 -2.64
N LEU A 91 18.70 -10.43 -2.85
CA LEU A 91 19.62 -9.83 -3.82
C LEU A 91 20.86 -9.18 -3.20
N GLY A 92 20.89 -9.01 -1.88
CA GLY A 92 21.88 -8.20 -1.18
C GLY A 92 21.51 -6.72 -1.12
N TYR A 93 22.19 -6.00 -0.22
CA TYR A 93 21.87 -4.60 0.08
C TYR A 93 22.16 -3.67 -1.11
N ASP A 94 23.34 -3.80 -1.71
CA ASP A 94 23.81 -2.91 -2.78
C ASP A 94 22.97 -3.03 -4.06
N GLU A 95 22.64 -4.27 -4.47
CA GLU A 95 21.79 -4.46 -5.64
C GLU A 95 20.35 -3.96 -5.37
N THR A 96 19.84 -4.15 -4.16
CA THR A 96 18.54 -3.57 -3.78
C THR A 96 18.58 -2.05 -3.84
N GLN A 97 19.64 -1.40 -3.34
CA GLN A 97 19.78 0.05 -3.40
C GLN A 97 19.86 0.57 -4.84
N LYS A 98 20.55 -0.17 -5.72
CA LYS A 98 20.61 0.14 -7.15
C LYS A 98 19.23 0.08 -7.81
N LEU A 99 18.47 -0.99 -7.57
CA LEU A 99 17.11 -1.15 -8.11
C LEU A 99 16.13 -0.06 -7.58
N ILE A 100 16.27 0.34 -6.32
CA ILE A 100 15.53 1.47 -5.75
C ILE A 100 15.85 2.76 -6.51
N LYS A 101 17.13 3.01 -6.76
CA LYS A 101 17.57 4.19 -7.51
C LYS A 101 17.06 4.17 -8.95
N GLU A 102 17.15 3.04 -9.65
CA GLU A 102 16.62 2.90 -11.02
C GLU A 102 15.10 3.16 -11.05
N SER A 103 14.37 2.63 -10.07
CA SER A 103 12.93 2.90 -9.94
C SER A 103 12.64 4.38 -9.68
N ASP A 104 13.40 5.04 -8.83
CA ASP A 104 13.27 6.48 -8.55
C ASP A 104 13.59 7.33 -9.79
N ASP A 105 14.64 6.97 -10.54
CA ASP A 105 15.02 7.63 -11.79
C ASP A 105 13.88 7.55 -12.84
N ILE A 106 13.13 6.46 -12.88
CA ILE A 106 11.94 6.35 -13.74
C ILE A 106 10.85 7.34 -13.28
N TYR A 107 10.54 7.41 -11.99
CA TYR A 107 9.58 8.41 -11.51
C TYR A 107 10.01 9.84 -11.82
N LEU A 108 11.29 10.17 -11.66
CA LEU A 108 11.85 11.47 -12.04
C LEU A 108 11.71 11.77 -13.54
N LYS A 109 11.97 10.79 -14.40
CA LYS A 109 11.81 10.89 -15.86
C LYS A 109 10.38 11.25 -16.27
N PHE A 110 9.38 10.77 -15.49
CA PHE A 110 7.96 11.05 -15.75
C PHE A 110 7.42 12.25 -14.98
N GLY A 111 8.27 12.98 -14.28
CA GLY A 111 7.97 14.30 -13.72
C GLY A 111 7.72 14.31 -12.21
N ALA A 112 8.28 13.34 -11.48
CA ALA A 112 8.32 13.42 -10.03
C ALA A 112 9.19 14.61 -9.58
N ASP A 113 8.82 15.21 -8.43
CA ASP A 113 9.59 16.26 -7.78
C ASP A 113 10.97 15.75 -7.36
N THR A 114 11.99 16.56 -7.57
CA THR A 114 13.39 16.22 -7.23
C THR A 114 13.68 16.25 -5.73
N SER A 115 12.82 16.88 -4.92
CA SER A 115 12.99 17.01 -3.48
C SER A 115 12.93 15.65 -2.78
N VAL A 116 13.85 15.43 -1.85
CA VAL A 116 13.91 14.22 -1.01
C VAL A 116 14.03 14.65 0.45
N TYR A 117 13.11 14.19 1.28
CA TYR A 117 13.17 14.40 2.73
C TYR A 117 14.13 13.41 3.38
N GLY A 118 14.74 13.82 4.50
CA GLY A 118 15.62 12.95 5.28
C GLY A 118 17.08 12.89 4.80
N LEU A 119 17.47 13.69 3.79
CA LEU A 119 18.87 13.84 3.35
C LEU A 119 19.53 15.09 3.94
N ASP A 120 18.80 16.19 3.95
CA ASP A 120 19.24 17.44 4.53
C ASP A 120 19.06 17.42 6.06
N ARG A 121 19.53 18.47 6.76
CA ARG A 121 19.32 18.67 8.21
C ARG A 121 19.88 17.53 9.07
N GLN A 122 21.09 17.08 8.77
CA GLN A 122 21.74 15.97 9.48
C GLN A 122 21.93 16.19 11.00
N ALA A 123 22.00 17.44 11.45
CA ALA A 123 22.10 17.78 12.88
C ALA A 123 20.78 17.43 13.60
N GLU A 124 19.66 17.84 13.05
CA GLU A 124 18.31 17.58 13.57
C GLU A 124 17.98 16.08 13.52
N ILE A 125 18.37 15.40 12.46
CA ILE A 125 18.19 13.95 12.35
C ILE A 125 18.99 13.21 13.43
N ARG A 126 20.21 13.65 13.73
CA ARG A 126 21.00 13.10 14.86
C ARG A 126 20.31 13.34 16.20
N GLU A 127 19.70 14.49 16.40
CA GLU A 127 18.93 14.79 17.61
C GLU A 127 17.71 13.88 17.73
N ILE A 128 16.96 13.69 16.64
CA ILE A 128 15.84 12.74 16.58
C ILE A 128 16.31 11.34 16.94
N ARG A 129 17.42 10.87 16.34
CA ARG A 129 18.00 9.55 16.64
C ARG A 129 18.37 9.43 18.12
N LYS A 130 18.99 10.43 18.70
CA LYS A 130 19.33 10.45 20.14
C LYS A 130 18.09 10.35 21.01
N LYS A 131 17.04 11.11 20.70
CA LYS A 131 15.76 11.05 21.42
C LYS A 131 15.10 9.67 21.27
N ALA A 132 15.13 9.07 20.07
CA ALA A 132 14.62 7.73 19.83
C ALA A 132 15.35 6.69 20.69
N ILE A 133 16.69 6.70 20.70
CA ILE A 133 17.51 5.79 21.54
C ILE A 133 17.16 5.94 23.02
N ASN A 134 17.04 7.18 23.51
CA ASN A 134 16.67 7.44 24.92
C ASN A 134 15.27 6.92 25.27
N ALA A 135 14.38 6.81 24.27
CA ALA A 135 13.04 6.24 24.41
C ALA A 135 13.00 4.72 24.10
N ASN A 136 14.14 4.06 23.99
CA ASN A 136 14.26 2.66 23.59
C ASN A 136 13.65 2.36 22.22
N LEU A 137 13.77 3.29 21.30
CA LEU A 137 13.31 3.18 19.90
C LEU A 137 14.51 3.17 18.96
N LYS A 138 14.38 2.46 17.85
CA LYS A 138 15.34 2.52 16.73
C LYS A 138 14.75 3.40 15.63
N LEU A 139 15.45 4.49 15.28
CA LEU A 139 15.14 5.25 14.06
C LEU A 139 15.77 4.54 12.86
N VAL A 140 14.96 4.21 11.85
CA VAL A 140 15.42 3.70 10.56
C VAL A 140 15.54 4.89 9.60
N GLU A 141 16.72 5.07 9.02
CA GLU A 141 16.94 6.10 8.02
C GLU A 141 16.28 5.70 6.70
N CYS A 142 15.32 6.48 6.29
CA CYS A 142 14.58 6.24 5.06
C CYS A 142 14.34 7.58 4.36
N PRO A 143 15.20 7.98 3.42
CA PRO A 143 14.90 9.12 2.58
C PRO A 143 13.58 8.91 1.83
N ILE A 144 12.76 9.95 1.78
CA ILE A 144 11.41 9.89 1.19
C ILE A 144 11.30 10.90 0.05
N ARG A 145 10.92 10.42 -1.13
CA ARG A 145 10.35 11.27 -2.18
C ARG A 145 8.84 11.23 -2.09
N HIS A 146 8.23 12.39 -1.93
CA HIS A 146 6.78 12.52 -1.84
C HIS A 146 6.22 13.02 -3.17
N LEU A 147 5.44 12.20 -3.86
CA LEU A 147 4.79 12.56 -5.13
C LEU A 147 3.57 13.45 -4.90
N GLY A 148 2.79 13.16 -3.86
CA GLY A 148 1.45 13.72 -3.62
C GLY A 148 0.38 12.96 -4.41
N THR A 149 -0.83 12.90 -3.85
CA THR A 149 -1.92 12.12 -4.45
C THR A 149 -2.31 12.64 -5.85
N GLU A 150 -2.32 13.95 -6.03
CA GLU A 150 -2.69 14.60 -7.28
C GLU A 150 -1.62 14.50 -8.38
N GLU A 151 -0.34 14.57 -8.00
CA GLU A 151 0.77 14.50 -8.97
C GLU A 151 1.12 13.04 -9.32
N GLY A 152 0.97 12.11 -8.38
CA GLY A 152 1.14 10.68 -8.62
C GLY A 152 0.28 10.18 -9.79
N TYR A 153 -0.98 10.61 -9.84
CA TYR A 153 -1.88 10.29 -10.94
C TYR A 153 -1.32 10.70 -12.31
N LYS A 154 -0.81 11.94 -12.44
CA LYS A 154 -0.26 12.48 -13.70
C LYS A 154 0.99 11.72 -14.16
N ILE A 155 1.82 11.28 -13.21
CA ILE A 155 3.01 10.47 -13.49
C ILE A 155 2.59 9.13 -14.09
N TYR A 156 1.62 8.46 -13.47
CA TYR A 156 1.13 7.18 -13.97
C TYR A 156 0.37 7.29 -15.31
N GLU A 157 -0.33 8.39 -15.56
CA GLU A 157 -0.94 8.67 -16.87
C GLU A 157 0.13 8.74 -17.96
N LYS A 158 1.23 9.48 -17.72
CA LYS A 158 2.36 9.53 -18.66
C LYS A 158 3.03 8.17 -18.85
N LEU A 159 3.15 7.37 -17.80
CA LEU A 159 3.69 6.02 -17.85
C LEU A 159 2.81 5.10 -18.71
N GLN A 160 1.49 5.13 -18.54
CA GLN A 160 0.56 4.36 -19.38
C GLN A 160 0.76 4.69 -20.87
N HIS A 161 0.66 5.98 -21.22
CA HIS A 161 0.85 6.43 -22.61
C HIS A 161 2.23 6.07 -23.16
N HIS A 162 3.26 6.10 -22.32
CA HIS A 162 4.60 5.69 -22.73
C HIS A 162 4.67 4.21 -23.08
N LEU A 163 4.10 3.33 -22.25
CA LEU A 163 4.08 1.89 -22.52
C LEU A 163 3.29 1.57 -23.79
N GLU A 164 2.13 2.22 -23.99
CA GLU A 164 1.34 2.08 -25.23
C GLU A 164 2.13 2.54 -26.45
N LYS A 165 2.85 3.66 -26.37
CA LYS A 165 3.72 4.17 -27.43
C LYS A 165 4.88 3.21 -27.74
N MET A 166 5.40 2.52 -26.73
CA MET A 166 6.45 1.52 -26.90
C MET A 166 5.94 0.19 -27.45
N GLY A 167 4.62 0.04 -27.65
CA GLY A 167 4.01 -1.13 -28.26
C GLY A 167 3.44 -2.17 -27.28
N ALA A 168 3.38 -1.86 -25.96
CA ALA A 168 2.66 -2.71 -25.04
C ALA A 168 1.15 -2.71 -25.34
N VAL A 169 0.54 -3.88 -25.33
CA VAL A 169 -0.91 -4.04 -25.43
C VAL A 169 -1.49 -4.06 -24.03
N LEU A 170 -2.41 -3.15 -23.71
CA LEU A 170 -3.07 -3.05 -22.42
C LEU A 170 -4.53 -3.53 -22.53
N HIS A 171 -4.85 -4.63 -21.87
CA HIS A 171 -6.20 -5.19 -21.78
C HIS A 171 -6.82 -4.84 -20.43
N PHE A 172 -7.64 -3.81 -20.41
CA PHE A 172 -8.38 -3.37 -19.22
C PHE A 172 -9.74 -4.05 -19.06
N ASN A 173 -10.29 -4.00 -17.85
CA ASN A 173 -11.56 -4.62 -17.47
C ASN A 173 -11.60 -6.11 -17.84
N THR A 174 -10.49 -6.80 -17.66
CA THR A 174 -10.30 -8.20 -18.01
C THR A 174 -9.60 -8.92 -16.89
N MET A 175 -10.25 -9.90 -16.30
CA MET A 175 -9.71 -10.70 -15.22
C MET A 175 -9.12 -11.99 -15.78
N VAL A 176 -7.94 -12.36 -15.30
CA VAL A 176 -7.36 -13.67 -15.60
C VAL A 176 -7.95 -14.69 -14.62
N GLU A 177 -8.56 -15.73 -15.14
CA GLU A 177 -9.14 -16.83 -14.35
C GLU A 177 -8.17 -18.00 -14.21
N GLU A 178 -7.47 -18.35 -15.30
CA GLU A 178 -6.60 -19.51 -15.35
C GLU A 178 -5.23 -19.18 -15.93
N ILE A 179 -4.20 -19.83 -15.42
CA ILE A 179 -2.87 -19.90 -16.03
C ILE A 179 -2.82 -21.26 -16.77
N LEU A 180 -2.63 -21.21 -18.07
CA LEU A 180 -2.53 -22.41 -18.89
C LEU A 180 -1.14 -23.02 -18.71
N VAL A 181 -1.10 -24.30 -18.35
CA VAL A 181 0.14 -25.05 -18.08
C VAL A 181 0.20 -26.26 -18.98
N GLU A 182 1.30 -26.42 -19.72
CA GLU A 182 1.62 -27.59 -20.55
C GLU A 182 3.02 -28.08 -20.14
N ASP A 183 3.13 -29.37 -19.92
CA ASP A 183 4.38 -30.05 -19.53
C ASP A 183 5.12 -29.33 -18.35
N GLY A 184 4.35 -28.84 -17.37
CA GLY A 184 4.88 -28.14 -16.20
C GLY A 184 5.36 -26.70 -16.47
N LYS A 185 5.07 -26.15 -17.63
CA LYS A 185 5.39 -24.75 -17.98
C LYS A 185 4.14 -23.94 -18.21
N ALA A 186 4.11 -22.71 -17.71
CA ALA A 186 3.05 -21.76 -18.02
C ALA A 186 3.21 -21.31 -19.49
N VAL A 187 2.19 -21.53 -20.31
CA VAL A 187 2.20 -21.24 -21.76
C VAL A 187 1.18 -20.18 -22.17
N GLY A 188 0.29 -19.78 -21.27
CA GLY A 188 -0.76 -18.81 -21.58
C GLY A 188 -1.65 -18.51 -20.40
N ILE A 189 -2.68 -17.75 -20.69
CA ILE A 189 -3.74 -17.39 -19.74
C ILE A 189 -5.11 -17.53 -20.39
N LYS A 190 -6.13 -17.72 -19.55
CA LYS A 190 -7.54 -17.61 -19.93
C LYS A 190 -8.24 -16.55 -19.09
N THR A 191 -9.09 -15.77 -19.72
CA THR A 191 -9.78 -14.62 -19.10
C THR A 191 -11.24 -14.93 -18.78
N ASP A 192 -11.84 -14.12 -17.92
CA ASP A 192 -13.27 -14.11 -17.56
C ASP A 192 -14.21 -13.88 -18.78
N LYS A 193 -13.65 -13.46 -19.91
CA LYS A 193 -14.37 -13.29 -21.19
C LYS A 193 -14.26 -14.50 -22.11
N GLY A 194 -13.61 -15.58 -21.66
CA GLY A 194 -13.37 -16.78 -22.43
C GLY A 194 -12.29 -16.63 -23.50
N GLU A 195 -11.51 -15.52 -23.47
CA GLU A 195 -10.38 -15.33 -24.38
C GLU A 195 -9.15 -16.05 -23.84
N SER A 196 -8.38 -16.68 -24.74
CA SER A 196 -7.09 -17.28 -24.41
C SER A 196 -5.96 -16.55 -25.14
N PHE A 197 -4.86 -16.32 -24.42
CA PHE A 197 -3.65 -15.69 -24.94
C PHE A 197 -2.46 -16.59 -24.61
N LEU A 198 -1.60 -16.83 -25.58
CA LEU A 198 -0.38 -17.61 -25.40
C LEU A 198 0.84 -16.68 -25.27
N ALA A 199 1.82 -17.10 -24.48
CA ALA A 199 3.10 -16.39 -24.35
C ALA A 199 4.23 -17.36 -24.03
N LYS A 200 5.48 -16.90 -24.28
CA LYS A 200 6.69 -17.62 -23.88
C LYS A 200 6.93 -17.52 -22.37
N GLU A 201 6.60 -16.35 -21.80
CA GLU A 201 6.79 -16.05 -20.38
C GLU A 201 5.54 -15.41 -19.80
N ILE A 202 5.23 -15.74 -18.54
CA ILE A 202 4.10 -15.18 -17.81
C ILE A 202 4.60 -14.60 -16.49
N VAL A 203 4.28 -13.32 -16.24
CA VAL A 203 4.63 -12.61 -15.01
C VAL A 203 3.36 -12.33 -14.23
N SER A 204 3.26 -12.85 -13.01
CA SER A 204 2.17 -12.52 -12.08
C SER A 204 2.56 -11.30 -11.24
N ALA A 205 1.85 -10.18 -11.42
CA ALA A 205 2.04 -8.93 -10.70
C ALA A 205 0.72 -8.44 -10.08
N VAL A 206 -0.07 -9.37 -9.56
CA VAL A 206 -1.47 -9.17 -9.14
C VAL A 206 -1.64 -8.37 -7.84
N GLY A 207 -0.56 -8.15 -7.10
CA GLY A 207 -0.58 -7.39 -5.85
C GLY A 207 -1.48 -8.02 -4.77
N ARG A 208 -1.84 -7.22 -3.75
CA ARG A 208 -2.67 -7.69 -2.63
C ARG A 208 -4.07 -8.09 -3.04
N GLU A 209 -4.62 -7.43 -4.03
CA GLU A 209 -5.99 -7.66 -4.51
C GLU A 209 -6.14 -9.01 -5.21
N GLY A 210 -5.08 -9.54 -5.79
CA GLY A 210 -5.06 -10.86 -6.43
C GLY A 210 -4.30 -11.92 -5.63
N ALA A 211 -3.94 -11.65 -4.36
CA ALA A 211 -3.09 -12.54 -3.58
C ALA A 211 -3.74 -13.91 -3.31
N ASP A 212 -5.03 -13.92 -2.95
CA ASP A 212 -5.77 -15.16 -2.69
C ASP A 212 -5.88 -15.99 -3.98
N TRP A 213 -6.28 -15.36 -5.10
CA TRP A 213 -6.31 -16.01 -6.41
C TRP A 213 -4.95 -16.60 -6.80
N PHE A 214 -3.87 -15.86 -6.61
CA PHE A 214 -2.54 -16.33 -7.00
C PHE A 214 -2.06 -17.48 -6.12
N LYS A 215 -2.38 -17.44 -4.81
CA LYS A 215 -2.12 -18.56 -3.90
C LYS A 215 -2.83 -19.82 -4.37
N ASP A 216 -4.12 -19.73 -4.70
CA ASP A 216 -4.90 -20.87 -5.19
C ASP A 216 -4.30 -21.44 -6.49
N LYS A 217 -3.88 -20.55 -7.42
CA LYS A 217 -3.21 -20.99 -8.66
C LYS A 217 -1.86 -21.66 -8.40
N CYS A 218 -1.08 -21.19 -7.45
CA CYS A 218 0.15 -21.85 -7.03
C CYS A 218 -0.13 -23.26 -6.49
N GLU A 219 -1.15 -23.41 -5.64
CA GLU A 219 -1.55 -24.71 -5.09
C GLU A 219 -2.04 -25.67 -6.19
N GLU A 220 -2.86 -25.19 -7.16
CA GLU A 220 -3.34 -25.97 -8.30
C GLU A 220 -2.20 -26.54 -9.16
N ILE A 221 -1.13 -25.79 -9.37
CA ILE A 221 0.03 -26.21 -10.18
C ILE A 221 1.17 -26.81 -9.36
N GLY A 222 0.95 -27.06 -8.05
CA GLY A 222 1.91 -27.74 -7.17
C GLY A 222 3.06 -26.88 -6.68
N ILE A 223 2.96 -25.54 -6.72
CA ILE A 223 3.96 -24.63 -6.11
C ILE A 223 3.64 -24.46 -4.64
N GLU A 224 4.60 -24.85 -3.77
CA GLU A 224 4.45 -24.67 -2.32
C GLU A 224 4.51 -23.22 -1.94
N THR A 225 3.54 -22.75 -1.13
CA THR A 225 3.50 -21.43 -0.56
C THR A 225 3.75 -21.47 0.95
N THR A 226 4.34 -20.42 1.48
CA THR A 226 4.55 -20.26 2.93
C THR A 226 3.76 -19.08 3.47
N PRO A 227 3.20 -19.18 4.70
CA PRO A 227 2.48 -18.07 5.31
C PRO A 227 3.42 -16.89 5.53
N GLY A 228 2.98 -15.71 5.07
CA GLY A 228 3.68 -14.46 5.28
C GLY A 228 3.38 -13.84 6.66
N THR A 229 3.98 -12.70 6.93
CA THR A 229 3.70 -11.85 8.09
C THR A 229 2.46 -11.03 7.85
N VAL A 230 1.64 -10.83 8.88
CA VAL A 230 0.54 -9.86 8.88
C VAL A 230 0.83 -8.73 9.87
N ASP A 231 0.58 -7.50 9.45
CA ASP A 231 0.67 -6.33 10.30
C ASP A 231 -0.72 -5.97 10.83
N ILE A 232 -0.85 -5.88 12.14
CA ILE A 232 -2.08 -5.46 12.83
C ILE A 232 -1.77 -4.23 13.66
N GLY A 233 -2.68 -3.26 13.70
CA GLY A 233 -2.43 -2.08 14.49
C GLY A 233 -3.54 -1.05 14.44
N VAL A 234 -3.19 0.16 14.85
CA VAL A 234 -4.11 1.29 14.91
C VAL A 234 -3.54 2.47 14.14
N ARG A 235 -4.42 3.34 13.65
CA ARG A 235 -4.02 4.65 13.15
C ARG A 235 -4.19 5.68 14.25
N VAL A 236 -3.13 6.41 14.50
CA VAL A 236 -3.07 7.48 15.50
C VAL A 236 -3.20 8.81 14.78
N GLU A 237 -4.00 9.69 15.31
CA GLU A 237 -4.17 11.06 14.84
C GLU A 237 -3.80 12.03 15.98
N VAL A 238 -2.93 12.98 15.68
CA VAL A 238 -2.43 13.98 16.61
C VAL A 238 -2.43 15.37 15.95
N ARG A 239 -2.39 16.43 16.75
CA ARG A 239 -2.18 17.79 16.22
C ARG A 239 -0.83 17.88 15.52
N ASP A 240 -0.75 18.64 14.43
CA ASP A 240 0.48 18.81 13.63
C ASP A 240 1.67 19.26 14.49
N GLU A 241 1.43 20.14 15.47
CA GLU A 241 2.47 20.68 16.34
C GLU A 241 3.20 19.59 17.14
N VAL A 242 2.51 18.47 17.45
CA VAL A 242 3.11 17.32 18.17
C VAL A 242 4.17 16.62 17.35
N MET A 243 3.96 16.53 16.04
CA MET A 243 4.83 15.80 15.11
C MET A 243 5.71 16.73 14.27
N GLN A 244 5.57 18.04 14.42
CA GLN A 244 6.21 19.04 13.56
C GLN A 244 7.71 18.81 13.42
N PHE A 245 8.44 18.64 14.53
CA PHE A 245 9.88 18.44 14.51
C PHE A 245 10.31 17.17 13.76
N LEU A 246 9.51 16.10 13.82
CA LEU A 246 9.76 14.86 13.04
C LEU A 246 9.42 15.07 11.57
N ASN A 247 8.25 15.64 11.28
CA ASN A 247 7.73 15.77 9.91
C ASN A 247 8.57 16.72 9.06
N GLU A 248 9.05 17.84 9.62
CA GLU A 248 9.87 18.81 8.92
C GLU A 248 11.26 18.27 8.55
N ASN A 249 11.79 17.31 9.30
CA ASN A 249 13.14 16.78 9.12
C ASN A 249 13.17 15.45 8.39
N LEU A 250 12.13 14.61 8.52
CA LEU A 250 12.09 13.24 7.99
C LEU A 250 10.90 12.98 7.06
N TYR A 251 9.89 13.87 7.04
CA TYR A 251 8.56 13.63 6.49
C TYR A 251 7.85 12.46 7.19
N GLU A 252 8.45 11.28 7.23
CA GLU A 252 7.96 10.09 7.90
C GLU A 252 9.06 9.47 8.79
N ALA A 253 8.88 9.57 10.10
CA ALA A 253 9.79 8.92 11.05
C ALA A 253 9.49 7.42 11.12
N LYS A 254 10.42 6.60 10.64
CA LYS A 254 10.38 5.14 10.75
C LYS A 254 10.97 4.71 12.09
N LEU A 255 10.13 4.58 13.11
CA LEU A 255 10.53 4.17 14.45
C LEU A 255 10.18 2.70 14.68
N ILE A 256 11.09 1.94 15.25
CA ILE A 256 10.91 0.53 15.62
C ILE A 256 11.09 0.38 17.12
N TYR A 257 10.21 -0.39 17.73
CA TYR A 257 10.27 -0.84 19.11
C TYR A 257 10.12 -2.36 19.16
N HIS A 258 10.86 -3.03 20.06
CA HIS A 258 10.67 -4.43 20.37
C HIS A 258 10.08 -4.58 21.76
N THR A 259 8.96 -5.30 21.88
CA THR A 259 8.29 -5.47 23.17
C THR A 259 9.13 -6.37 24.07
N PRO A 260 9.29 -6.04 25.37
CA PRO A 260 10.16 -6.84 26.27
C PRO A 260 9.63 -8.25 26.53
N THR A 261 8.30 -8.43 26.47
CA THR A 261 7.66 -9.70 26.87
C THR A 261 7.66 -10.73 25.73
N PHE A 262 7.35 -10.31 24.50
CA PHE A 262 7.15 -11.22 23.37
C PHE A 262 8.11 -10.96 22.22
N ASP A 263 9.02 -9.99 22.35
CA ASP A 263 9.91 -9.52 21.28
C ASP A 263 9.18 -9.16 19.98
N ASP A 264 7.92 -8.75 20.10
CA ASP A 264 7.12 -8.30 18.96
C ASP A 264 7.70 -7.02 18.38
N LYS A 265 7.90 -7.01 17.07
CA LYS A 265 8.33 -5.82 16.35
C LYS A 265 7.15 -4.87 16.14
N VAL A 266 7.19 -3.73 16.83
CA VAL A 266 6.25 -2.62 16.68
C VAL A 266 6.90 -1.52 15.87
N ARG A 267 6.19 -0.93 14.92
CA ARG A 267 6.74 0.14 14.08
C ARG A 267 5.73 1.23 13.75
N THR A 268 6.21 2.45 13.58
CA THR A 268 5.44 3.50 12.93
C THR A 268 5.37 3.23 11.42
N PHE A 269 4.28 3.63 10.81
CA PHE A 269 4.06 3.41 9.38
C PHE A 269 3.17 4.51 8.78
N CYS A 270 3.44 4.88 7.53
CA CYS A 270 2.59 5.74 6.72
C CYS A 270 2.17 7.03 7.44
N THR A 271 3.15 7.86 7.85
CA THR A 271 2.88 9.19 8.41
C THR A 271 2.37 10.12 7.32
N ASN A 272 1.33 10.88 7.63
CA ASN A 272 0.69 11.84 6.75
C ASN A 272 0.62 13.20 7.46
N PRO A 273 1.63 14.06 7.25
CA PRO A 273 1.65 15.40 7.83
C PRO A 273 0.52 16.27 7.27
N SER A 274 -0.18 17.00 8.13
CA SER A 274 -1.34 17.83 7.80
C SER A 274 -2.37 17.08 6.94
N GLY A 275 -2.52 15.78 7.19
CA GLY A 275 -3.31 14.86 6.39
C GLY A 275 -4.62 14.46 7.06
N GLU A 276 -5.41 13.67 6.36
CA GLU A 276 -6.68 13.15 6.87
C GLU A 276 -6.65 11.64 7.04
N VAL A 277 -7.46 11.15 7.98
CA VAL A 277 -7.76 9.73 8.13
C VAL A 277 -8.93 9.38 7.21
N ALA A 278 -8.78 8.30 6.46
CA ALA A 278 -9.79 7.84 5.51
C ALA A 278 -10.14 6.37 5.74
N THR A 279 -11.39 6.00 5.42
CA THR A 279 -11.83 4.61 5.36
C THR A 279 -11.51 4.03 3.99
N GLU A 280 -10.89 2.85 3.97
CA GLU A 280 -10.77 1.99 2.79
C GLU A 280 -11.67 0.77 2.96
N TYR A 281 -12.27 0.32 1.87
CA TYR A 281 -13.09 -0.88 1.86
C TYR A 281 -12.41 -1.98 1.05
N TYR A 282 -12.21 -3.13 1.69
CA TYR A 282 -11.76 -4.35 1.05
C TYR A 282 -12.95 -5.20 0.61
N GLU A 283 -12.66 -6.30 -0.09
CA GLU A 283 -13.65 -7.27 -0.54
C GLU A 283 -14.55 -7.73 0.62
N GLY A 284 -15.85 -7.88 0.36
CA GLY A 284 -16.84 -8.19 1.39
C GLY A 284 -17.31 -6.99 2.23
N GLY A 285 -16.89 -5.76 1.89
CA GLY A 285 -17.29 -4.54 2.61
C GLY A 285 -16.52 -4.30 3.91
N LEU A 286 -15.40 -4.96 4.10
CA LEU A 286 -14.55 -4.81 5.27
C LEU A 286 -13.93 -3.42 5.31
N ALA A 287 -14.30 -2.61 6.30
CA ALA A 287 -13.77 -1.27 6.51
C ALA A 287 -12.44 -1.32 7.29
N VAL A 288 -11.41 -0.73 6.73
CA VAL A 288 -10.12 -0.49 7.39
C VAL A 288 -9.74 0.98 7.30
N VAL A 289 -8.76 1.40 8.08
CA VAL A 289 -8.35 2.80 8.18
C VAL A 289 -7.03 3.03 7.45
N ASN A 290 -6.98 4.10 6.66
CA ASN A 290 -5.75 4.59 6.02
C ASN A 290 -5.61 6.10 6.24
N GLY A 291 -4.54 6.72 5.72
CA GLY A 291 -4.32 8.15 5.75
C GLY A 291 -3.90 8.69 4.39
N HIS A 292 -4.25 9.94 4.15
CA HIS A 292 -3.86 10.69 2.95
C HIS A 292 -3.20 12.00 3.31
N ALA A 293 -2.17 12.36 2.56
CA ALA A 293 -1.54 13.68 2.60
C ALA A 293 -1.56 14.30 1.19
N TYR A 294 -1.80 15.59 1.13
CA TYR A 294 -1.89 16.35 -0.10
C TYR A 294 -0.78 17.40 -0.18
N LYS A 295 -0.28 17.68 -1.38
CA LYS A 295 0.62 18.82 -1.60
C LYS A 295 -0.15 20.14 -1.60
N SER A 296 -1.38 20.15 -2.14
CA SER A 296 -2.24 21.32 -2.15
C SER A 296 -2.59 21.80 -0.76
N LYS A 297 -2.43 23.10 -0.52
CA LYS A 297 -2.75 23.73 0.78
C LYS A 297 -4.24 23.66 1.12
N ASP A 298 -5.12 23.61 0.12
CA ASP A 298 -6.58 23.62 0.29
C ASP A 298 -7.11 22.32 0.91
N HIS A 299 -6.31 21.24 0.89
CA HIS A 299 -6.67 19.93 1.43
C HIS A 299 -5.93 19.59 2.72
N LYS A 300 -5.07 20.49 3.21
CA LYS A 300 -4.36 20.27 4.47
C LYS A 300 -5.28 20.43 5.67
N THR A 301 -5.06 19.58 6.65
CA THR A 301 -5.71 19.65 7.97
C THR A 301 -4.72 20.13 9.04
N ASP A 302 -5.19 20.39 10.26
CA ASP A 302 -4.35 20.72 11.40
C ASP A 302 -3.82 19.47 12.14
N ASN A 303 -3.98 18.29 11.53
CA ASN A 303 -3.65 17.02 12.16
C ASN A 303 -2.63 16.24 11.32
N THR A 304 -1.69 15.61 12.01
CA THR A 304 -0.86 14.53 11.45
C THR A 304 -1.44 13.19 11.87
N ASN A 305 -1.45 12.23 10.97
CA ASN A 305 -1.81 10.86 11.32
C ASN A 305 -0.72 9.86 10.89
N PHE A 306 -0.60 8.76 11.62
CA PHE A 306 0.32 7.66 11.34
C PHE A 306 -0.21 6.35 11.91
N ALA A 307 0.22 5.22 11.36
CA ALA A 307 -0.10 3.91 11.93
C ALA A 307 0.97 3.46 12.93
N ILE A 308 0.55 2.73 13.96
CA ILE A 308 1.39 1.89 14.80
C ILE A 308 1.00 0.46 14.47
N LEU A 309 1.96 -0.31 13.94
CA LEU A 309 1.75 -1.67 13.47
C LEU A 309 2.61 -2.66 14.27
N VAL A 310 2.02 -3.79 14.61
CA VAL A 310 2.69 -4.95 15.19
C VAL A 310 2.75 -6.04 14.13
N SER A 311 3.95 -6.49 13.79
CA SER A 311 4.15 -7.57 12.83
C SER A 311 3.97 -8.92 13.54
N LYS A 312 3.01 -9.72 13.09
CA LYS A 312 2.75 -11.07 13.60
C LYS A 312 3.21 -12.12 12.62
N ASN A 313 4.05 -13.02 13.11
CA ASN A 313 4.51 -14.21 12.41
C ASN A 313 3.76 -15.43 12.94
N PHE A 314 3.52 -16.38 12.07
CA PHE A 314 2.79 -17.60 12.43
C PHE A 314 3.64 -18.82 12.18
N THR A 315 3.45 -19.82 13.02
CA THR A 315 4.11 -21.13 12.92
C THR A 315 3.13 -22.20 12.45
N LYS A 316 3.68 -23.29 11.90
CA LYS A 316 2.85 -24.47 11.57
C LYS A 316 2.05 -24.95 12.79
N PRO A 317 0.78 -25.38 12.66
CA PRO A 317 0.09 -25.68 11.39
C PRO A 317 -0.66 -24.49 10.77
N PHE A 318 -0.61 -23.27 11.31
CA PHE A 318 -1.40 -22.14 10.84
C PHE A 318 -0.89 -21.64 9.47
N LYS A 319 -1.80 -21.47 8.50
CA LYS A 319 -1.46 -21.15 7.10
C LYS A 319 -2.21 -19.93 6.52
N THR A 320 -3.10 -19.30 7.29
CA THR A 320 -4.01 -18.26 6.79
C THR A 320 -3.86 -16.91 7.50
N PRO A 321 -2.66 -16.28 7.47
CA PRO A 321 -2.41 -15.02 8.18
C PRO A 321 -3.30 -13.86 7.68
N ILE A 322 -3.64 -13.83 6.38
CA ILE A 322 -4.55 -12.83 5.81
C ILE A 322 -5.93 -12.93 6.43
N GLU A 323 -6.48 -14.15 6.57
CA GLU A 323 -7.78 -14.39 7.21
C GLU A 323 -7.77 -13.96 8.67
N TYR A 324 -6.67 -14.21 9.40
CA TYR A 324 -6.52 -13.71 10.76
C TYR A 324 -6.62 -12.18 10.82
N GLY A 325 -5.92 -11.46 9.95
CA GLY A 325 -6.00 -10.00 9.86
C GLY A 325 -7.41 -9.51 9.49
N LYS A 326 -8.06 -10.18 8.53
CA LYS A 326 -9.47 -9.92 8.17
C LYS A 326 -10.39 -10.12 9.37
N HIS A 327 -10.21 -11.19 10.17
CA HIS A 327 -11.02 -11.48 11.36
C HIS A 327 -10.92 -10.36 12.41
N ILE A 328 -9.72 -9.88 12.72
CA ILE A 328 -9.53 -8.75 13.65
C ILE A 328 -10.28 -7.49 13.15
N SER A 329 -10.18 -7.20 11.87
CA SER A 329 -10.88 -6.05 11.26
C SER A 329 -12.40 -6.24 11.28
N GLN A 330 -12.90 -7.46 11.02
CA GLN A 330 -14.32 -7.81 11.11
C GLN A 330 -14.87 -7.61 12.51
N LEU A 331 -14.10 -7.99 13.54
CA LEU A 331 -14.49 -7.79 14.93
C LEU A 331 -14.68 -6.31 15.25
N SER A 332 -13.73 -5.45 14.82
CA SER A 332 -13.87 -4.00 14.94
C SER A 332 -15.09 -3.46 14.22
N ASN A 333 -15.32 -3.90 12.97
CA ASN A 333 -16.46 -3.46 12.18
C ASN A 333 -17.80 -3.89 12.79
N MET A 334 -17.86 -5.10 13.33
CA MET A 334 -19.07 -5.61 14.00
C MET A 334 -19.46 -4.72 15.19
N LEU A 335 -18.49 -4.30 16.00
CA LEU A 335 -18.71 -3.42 17.16
C LEU A 335 -19.14 -2.00 16.77
N CYS A 336 -18.90 -1.58 15.53
CA CYS A 336 -19.15 -0.23 15.03
C CYS A 336 -20.16 -0.15 13.87
N GLY A 337 -20.93 -1.24 13.65
CA GLY A 337 -21.93 -1.28 12.57
C GLY A 337 -21.33 -1.08 11.17
N GLY A 338 -20.18 -1.72 10.88
CA GLY A 338 -19.47 -1.63 9.59
C GLY A 338 -18.63 -0.37 9.40
N ARG A 339 -18.41 0.43 10.45
CA ARG A 339 -17.62 1.67 10.43
C ARG A 339 -16.32 1.51 11.21
N ILE A 340 -15.51 2.56 11.22
CA ILE A 340 -14.22 2.63 11.93
C ILE A 340 -14.45 3.03 13.40
N MET A 341 -13.79 2.32 14.31
CA MET A 341 -13.77 2.66 15.72
C MET A 341 -12.78 3.78 16.00
N VAL A 342 -13.18 4.71 16.86
CA VAL A 342 -12.29 5.75 17.40
C VAL A 342 -12.30 5.71 18.94
N GLN A 343 -11.09 5.84 19.54
CA GLN A 343 -10.92 5.95 20.97
C GLN A 343 -9.86 6.99 21.29
N THR A 344 -10.11 7.85 22.28
CA THR A 344 -9.08 8.77 22.74
C THR A 344 -7.99 8.00 23.49
N PHE A 345 -6.72 8.40 23.30
CA PHE A 345 -5.60 7.75 23.99
C PHE A 345 -5.73 7.84 25.53
N GLY A 346 -6.31 8.93 26.03
CA GLY A 346 -6.57 9.08 27.46
C GLY A 346 -7.56 8.07 28.00
N ASP A 347 -8.62 7.74 27.24
CA ASP A 347 -9.59 6.71 27.61
C ASP A 347 -8.99 5.30 27.46
N PHE A 348 -8.26 5.05 26.39
CA PHE A 348 -7.53 3.78 26.18
C PHE A 348 -6.60 3.47 27.36
N LYS A 349 -5.76 4.43 27.78
CA LYS A 349 -4.87 4.28 28.96
C LYS A 349 -5.62 3.97 30.25
N ARG A 350 -6.87 4.40 30.39
CA ARG A 350 -7.69 4.15 31.57
C ARG A 350 -8.56 2.90 31.46
N GLY A 351 -8.43 2.14 30.39
CA GLY A 351 -9.22 0.93 30.13
C GLY A 351 -10.72 1.21 30.06
N ARG A 352 -11.14 2.30 29.44
CA ARG A 352 -12.54 2.67 29.32
C ARG A 352 -12.94 3.09 27.92
N ARG A 353 -14.17 2.80 27.56
CA ARG A 353 -14.77 3.23 26.29
C ARG A 353 -14.78 4.74 26.14
N THR A 354 -14.45 5.27 24.97
CA THR A 354 -14.72 6.66 24.62
C THR A 354 -16.22 6.86 24.33
N THR A 355 -16.75 7.99 24.75
CA THR A 355 -18.11 8.43 24.42
C THR A 355 -18.05 9.66 23.51
N GLU A 356 -19.15 9.96 22.79
CA GLU A 356 -19.23 11.14 21.93
C GLU A 356 -18.94 12.42 22.70
N GLU A 357 -19.47 12.55 23.93
CA GLU A 357 -19.22 13.70 24.78
C GLU A 357 -17.73 13.89 25.10
N ARG A 358 -17.02 12.80 25.42
CA ARG A 358 -15.56 12.88 25.67
C ARG A 358 -14.76 13.12 24.42
N LEU A 359 -15.20 12.60 23.28
CA LEU A 359 -14.56 12.87 21.99
C LEU A 359 -14.69 14.35 21.61
N CYS A 360 -15.87 14.95 21.81
CA CYS A 360 -16.11 16.37 21.54
C CYS A 360 -15.34 17.33 22.47
N ARG A 361 -15.00 16.88 23.67
CA ARG A 361 -14.16 17.66 24.61
C ARG A 361 -12.67 17.58 24.34
N ASN A 362 -12.26 16.75 23.39
CA ASN A 362 -10.86 16.61 23.03
C ASN A 362 -10.39 17.83 22.21
N ASN A 363 -9.17 18.29 22.44
CA ASN A 363 -8.59 19.40 21.67
C ASN A 363 -8.32 19.04 20.20
N LEU A 364 -8.27 17.75 19.90
CA LEU A 364 -8.17 17.23 18.54
C LEU A 364 -9.56 16.79 18.07
N ILE A 365 -9.97 17.30 16.92
CA ILE A 365 -11.18 16.86 16.22
C ILE A 365 -10.74 15.84 15.17
N PRO A 366 -11.23 14.58 15.22
CA PRO A 366 -10.90 13.59 14.21
C PRO A 366 -11.28 14.03 12.80
N THR A 367 -10.39 13.79 11.84
CA THR A 367 -10.65 14.11 10.43
C THR A 367 -11.66 13.12 9.81
N LEU A 368 -11.67 11.86 10.27
CA LEU A 368 -12.70 10.87 9.88
C LEU A 368 -14.02 11.13 10.64
N LYS A 369 -14.97 11.77 9.97
CA LYS A 369 -16.22 12.28 10.58
C LYS A 369 -17.24 11.20 10.92
N ASP A 370 -17.20 10.03 10.27
CA ASP A 370 -18.11 8.91 10.48
C ASP A 370 -17.56 7.83 11.42
N ALA A 371 -16.42 8.09 12.05
CA ALA A 371 -15.84 7.19 13.05
C ALA A 371 -16.74 7.08 14.30
N VAL A 372 -16.84 5.88 14.86
CA VAL A 372 -17.71 5.56 16.01
C VAL A 372 -16.89 5.48 17.29
N PRO A 373 -17.22 6.26 18.33
CA PRO A 373 -16.60 6.11 19.64
C PRO A 373 -16.76 4.71 20.22
N GLY A 374 -15.65 4.10 20.62
CA GLY A 374 -15.63 2.72 21.08
C GLY A 374 -14.52 2.41 22.09
N ASP A 375 -14.26 1.11 22.23
CA ASP A 375 -13.21 0.57 23.08
C ASP A 375 -12.37 -0.45 22.30
N LEU A 376 -11.14 -0.07 21.97
CA LEU A 376 -10.19 -0.89 21.21
C LEU A 376 -9.73 -2.13 21.99
N SER A 377 -9.85 -2.14 23.34
CA SER A 377 -9.49 -3.32 24.14
C SER A 377 -10.38 -4.54 23.85
N LEU A 378 -11.58 -4.32 23.26
CA LEU A 378 -12.46 -5.39 22.81
C LEU A 378 -12.02 -6.03 21.49
N VAL A 379 -11.08 -5.41 20.78
CA VAL A 379 -10.59 -5.87 19.46
C VAL A 379 -9.19 -6.43 19.58
N PHE A 380 -8.33 -5.78 20.36
CA PHE A 380 -6.95 -6.19 20.56
C PHE A 380 -6.83 -6.88 21.92
N PRO A 381 -6.46 -8.17 21.94
CA PRO A 381 -6.23 -8.92 23.19
C PRO A 381 -4.98 -8.41 23.93
#